data_efef932cd661a57e7b9f0a31188e74b2
#
_entry.id   efef932cd661a57e7b9f0a31188e74b2
#
_cell.length_a   1.000
_cell.length_b   1.000
_cell.length_c   1.000
_cell.angle_alpha   90.00
_cell.angle_beta   90.00
_cell.angle_gamma   90.00
#
_symmetry.space_group_name_H-M   'P 1'
#
loop_
_entity.id
_entity.type
_entity.pdbx_description
1 polymer ?
#
loop_
_entity_poly.entity_id
_entity_poly.type
_entity_poly.pdbx_seq_one_letter_code
_entity_poly.pdbx_strand_id
1 'polypeptide(L)'
;MRVVQVANFYGPRSGGLRTAVDRLGAEYCALGHEVFLIVPGSHPRRHVLASGVVRISLPARLIPFTGGYRAVLPGPVTALLGELGPDAIEVSDRLTLRSLGPWGRRHGVATVMVSHERLDRLVGQVLPRSAAVMVADFANRRTAANYDAVVCTTGFAREEFDRIGAENVATVPLGVDLEQFHPRRRSAQMRSRWAAPQQTLLVHCGRLSVEKHAHRSIDTIAALRDSGVDARLVVVGEGPLRARLERQAGGLPVAFTGYIGCRDTVATILASADVALAPGPHETFGLAALEALACGTPAVVSRTSALAEILTCDSGATADNDAGAIARAVTSVIGRPEPQRRSSARQRAEEFTWPRSAAGMLDVLRAR
;
A
#
# COMPACT_ATOMS: atom_id res chain seq x y z
N MET A 1 -22.13 -11.46 10.50
CA MET A 1 -21.50 -12.39 9.54
C MET A 1 -20.19 -12.88 10.11
N ARG A 2 -19.82 -14.10 9.73
CA ARG A 2 -18.48 -14.64 9.95
C ARG A 2 -17.67 -14.43 8.68
N VAL A 3 -16.71 -13.53 8.73
CA VAL A 3 -15.82 -13.18 7.60
C VAL A 3 -14.47 -13.84 7.79
N VAL A 4 -14.00 -14.57 6.79
CA VAL A 4 -12.64 -15.15 6.80
C VAL A 4 -11.77 -14.46 5.77
N GLN A 5 -10.77 -13.74 6.25
CA GLN A 5 -9.72 -13.15 5.43
C GLN A 5 -8.60 -14.17 5.22
N VAL A 6 -8.15 -14.36 3.98
CA VAL A 6 -7.04 -15.26 3.64
C VAL A 6 -5.98 -14.49 2.89
N ALA A 7 -4.78 -14.37 3.47
CA ALA A 7 -3.70 -13.58 2.91
C ALA A 7 -2.38 -14.33 2.89
N ASN A 8 -1.90 -14.69 1.68
CA ASN A 8 -0.51 -15.07 1.46
C ASN A 8 0.37 -13.81 1.42
N PHE A 9 1.69 -13.97 1.45
CA PHE A 9 2.66 -12.86 1.50
C PHE A 9 2.49 -11.92 2.72
N TYR A 10 1.75 -12.37 3.72
CA TYR A 10 1.58 -11.67 4.99
C TYR A 10 2.77 -12.00 5.92
N GLY A 11 3.60 -11.02 6.20
CA GLY A 11 4.80 -11.19 7.03
C GLY A 11 5.04 -9.99 7.96
N PRO A 12 5.98 -10.13 8.91
CA PRO A 12 6.28 -9.06 9.90
C PRO A 12 6.69 -7.73 9.26
N ARG A 13 7.29 -7.81 8.06
CA ARG A 13 7.77 -6.65 7.29
C ARG A 13 6.92 -6.36 6.05
N SER A 14 5.76 -7.01 5.89
CA SER A 14 4.81 -6.65 4.84
C SER A 14 4.21 -5.28 5.14
N GLY A 15 4.33 -4.34 4.20
CA GLY A 15 3.81 -2.98 4.35
C GLY A 15 2.30 -2.90 4.12
N GLY A 16 1.90 -2.39 2.95
CA GLY A 16 0.51 -2.07 2.63
C GLY A 16 -0.49 -3.22 2.77
N LEU A 17 -0.17 -4.41 2.24
CA LEU A 17 -1.04 -5.59 2.32
C LEU A 17 -1.43 -5.93 3.78
N ARG A 18 -0.42 -6.04 4.64
CA ARG A 18 -0.67 -6.35 6.06
C ARG A 18 -1.51 -5.27 6.74
N THR A 19 -1.16 -4.00 6.51
CA THR A 19 -1.92 -2.87 7.06
C THR A 19 -3.37 -2.93 6.61
N ALA A 20 -3.62 -3.16 5.32
CA ALA A 20 -4.98 -3.23 4.77
C ALA A 20 -5.79 -4.37 5.41
N VAL A 21 -5.25 -5.59 5.42
CA VAL A 21 -5.94 -6.76 5.98
C VAL A 21 -6.19 -6.60 7.48
N ASP A 22 -5.17 -6.18 8.25
CA ASP A 22 -5.30 -5.99 9.71
C ASP A 22 -6.34 -4.90 10.05
N ARG A 23 -6.35 -3.79 9.29
CA ARG A 23 -7.29 -2.68 9.53
C ARG A 23 -8.72 -3.01 9.12
N LEU A 24 -8.92 -3.61 7.95
CA LEU A 24 -10.26 -4.04 7.52
C LEU A 24 -10.84 -5.06 8.51
N GLY A 25 -10.05 -6.05 8.93
CA GLY A 25 -10.50 -7.02 9.92
C GLY A 25 -10.88 -6.38 11.26
N ALA A 26 -10.12 -5.37 11.73
CA ALA A 26 -10.43 -4.61 12.94
C ALA A 26 -11.75 -3.84 12.81
N GLU A 27 -11.99 -3.18 11.68
CA GLU A 27 -13.23 -2.46 11.40
C GLU A 27 -14.44 -3.41 11.32
N TYR A 28 -14.27 -4.59 10.71
CA TYR A 28 -15.34 -5.59 10.69
C TYR A 28 -15.70 -6.06 12.10
N CYS A 29 -14.70 -6.31 12.98
CA CYS A 29 -14.96 -6.63 14.38
C CYS A 29 -15.68 -5.48 15.11
N ALA A 30 -15.28 -4.24 14.89
CA ALA A 30 -15.93 -3.06 15.47
C ALA A 30 -17.41 -2.91 15.03
N LEU A 31 -17.74 -3.41 13.82
CA LEU A 31 -19.10 -3.46 13.28
C LEU A 31 -19.88 -4.72 13.73
N GLY A 32 -19.34 -5.51 14.66
CA GLY A 32 -20.02 -6.68 15.25
C GLY A 32 -19.92 -7.96 14.40
N HIS A 33 -18.97 -8.04 13.48
CA HIS A 33 -18.70 -9.25 12.70
C HIS A 33 -17.68 -10.15 13.41
N GLU A 34 -17.80 -11.46 13.26
CA GLU A 34 -16.79 -12.44 13.69
C GLU A 34 -15.75 -12.57 12.57
N VAL A 35 -14.48 -12.30 12.89
CA VAL A 35 -13.42 -12.21 11.88
C VAL A 35 -12.29 -13.17 12.17
N PHE A 36 -11.97 -13.99 11.17
CA PHE A 36 -10.79 -14.86 11.16
C PHE A 36 -9.82 -14.42 10.10
N LEU A 37 -8.54 -14.37 10.43
CA LEU A 37 -7.47 -14.06 9.49
C LEU A 37 -6.52 -15.24 9.35
N ILE A 38 -6.57 -15.92 8.20
CA ILE A 38 -5.69 -17.04 7.86
C ILE A 38 -4.44 -16.51 7.16
N VAL A 39 -3.28 -16.78 7.73
CA VAL A 39 -1.98 -16.33 7.21
C VAL A 39 -0.93 -17.45 7.23
N PRO A 40 0.11 -17.38 6.38
CA PRO A 40 1.21 -18.31 6.44
C PRO A 40 2.07 -18.12 7.69
N GLY A 41 2.53 -19.21 8.28
CA GLY A 41 3.42 -19.22 9.43
C GLY A 41 4.47 -20.32 9.34
N SER A 42 5.43 -20.35 10.29
CA SER A 42 6.35 -21.48 10.46
C SER A 42 5.70 -22.64 11.20
N HIS A 43 4.77 -22.31 12.10
CA HIS A 43 4.05 -23.27 12.95
C HIS A 43 2.56 -22.91 13.01
N PRO A 44 1.66 -23.88 13.28
CA PRO A 44 0.27 -23.60 13.51
C PRO A 44 0.12 -22.77 14.80
N ARG A 45 -0.63 -21.70 14.72
CA ARG A 45 -0.92 -20.84 15.87
C ARG A 45 -2.27 -20.18 15.71
N ARG A 46 -3.04 -20.14 16.78
CA ARG A 46 -4.28 -19.35 16.89
C ARG A 46 -4.07 -18.27 17.94
N HIS A 47 -4.41 -17.04 17.62
CA HIS A 47 -4.20 -15.89 18.49
C HIS A 47 -5.27 -14.83 18.25
N VAL A 48 -5.91 -14.36 19.32
CA VAL A 48 -6.87 -13.26 19.27
C VAL A 48 -6.08 -11.95 19.36
N LEU A 49 -6.25 -11.11 18.37
CA LEU A 49 -5.64 -9.77 18.36
C LEU A 49 -6.44 -8.81 19.26
N ALA A 50 -5.82 -7.71 19.67
CA ALA A 50 -6.48 -6.66 20.46
C ALA A 50 -7.75 -6.08 19.77
N SER A 51 -7.82 -6.16 18.43
CA SER A 51 -8.97 -5.77 17.63
C SER A 51 -10.14 -6.77 17.67
N GLY A 52 -9.98 -7.94 18.29
CA GLY A 52 -10.98 -9.04 18.26
C GLY A 52 -10.79 -10.03 17.12
N VAL A 53 -9.99 -9.73 16.12
CA VAL A 53 -9.68 -10.63 14.99
C VAL A 53 -8.97 -11.89 15.49
N VAL A 54 -9.47 -13.08 15.12
CA VAL A 54 -8.84 -14.36 15.42
C VAL A 54 -7.85 -14.70 14.31
N ARG A 55 -6.56 -14.45 14.52
CA ARG A 55 -5.51 -14.79 13.55
C ARG A 55 -5.10 -16.24 13.69
N ILE A 56 -5.14 -16.98 12.58
CA ILE A 56 -4.74 -18.37 12.47
C ILE A 56 -3.56 -18.46 11.50
N SER A 57 -2.41 -18.93 11.99
CA SER A 57 -1.24 -19.20 11.17
C SER A 57 -1.24 -20.65 10.76
N LEU A 58 -1.13 -20.93 9.46
CA LEU A 58 -0.95 -22.26 8.93
C LEU A 58 0.52 -22.49 8.54
N PRO A 59 1.06 -23.72 8.78
CA PRO A 59 2.40 -24.07 8.33
C PRO A 59 2.55 -23.84 6.82
N ALA A 60 3.57 -23.09 6.43
CA ALA A 60 3.76 -22.69 5.05
C ALA A 60 5.23 -22.72 4.64
N ARG A 61 5.48 -23.07 3.37
CA ARG A 61 6.84 -23.09 2.81
C ARG A 61 7.32 -21.68 2.52
N LEU A 62 8.62 -21.45 2.73
CA LEU A 62 9.29 -20.24 2.27
C LEU A 62 9.29 -20.21 0.74
N ILE A 63 8.98 -19.03 0.18
CA ILE A 63 9.12 -18.79 -1.25
C ILE A 63 10.54 -18.26 -1.48
N PRO A 64 11.36 -18.95 -2.28
CA PRO A 64 12.73 -18.51 -2.57
C PRO A 64 12.74 -17.10 -3.16
N PHE A 65 13.77 -16.33 -2.86
CA PHE A 65 14.04 -15.00 -3.42
C PHE A 65 13.00 -13.90 -3.11
N THR A 66 12.04 -14.15 -2.20
CA THR A 66 10.99 -13.17 -1.85
C THR A 66 11.28 -12.36 -0.59
N GLY A 67 12.47 -12.53 0.02
CA GLY A 67 12.80 -11.82 1.27
C GLY A 67 12.10 -12.38 2.51
N GLY A 68 11.77 -13.69 2.49
CA GLY A 68 11.24 -14.42 3.65
C GLY A 68 9.71 -14.57 3.65
N TYR A 69 9.04 -14.28 2.56
CA TYR A 69 7.62 -14.57 2.43
C TYR A 69 7.33 -16.07 2.36
N ARG A 70 6.16 -16.43 2.87
CA ARG A 70 5.60 -17.78 2.86
C ARG A 70 4.26 -17.79 2.15
N ALA A 71 3.87 -18.94 1.61
CA ALA A 71 2.52 -19.16 1.07
C ALA A 71 1.95 -20.47 1.57
N VAL A 72 0.71 -20.46 2.03
CA VAL A 72 -0.08 -21.66 2.32
C VAL A 72 -0.63 -22.24 1.03
N LEU A 73 -0.78 -23.54 1.01
CA LEU A 73 -1.47 -24.26 -0.08
C LEU A 73 -2.99 -24.22 0.15
N PRO A 74 -3.80 -24.31 -0.92
CA PRO A 74 -5.26 -24.27 -0.81
C PRO A 74 -5.87 -25.37 0.07
N GLY A 75 -5.33 -26.60 0.04
CA GLY A 75 -5.89 -27.75 0.77
C GLY A 75 -6.05 -27.50 2.28
N PRO A 76 -4.99 -27.17 3.02
CA PRO A 76 -5.11 -26.82 4.45
C PRO A 76 -6.06 -25.65 4.72
N VAL A 77 -6.12 -24.67 3.80
CA VAL A 77 -7.05 -23.53 3.94
C VAL A 77 -8.48 -23.98 3.78
N THR A 78 -8.82 -24.79 2.77
CA THR A 78 -10.19 -25.28 2.55
C THR A 78 -10.67 -26.20 3.66
N ALA A 79 -9.79 -27.03 4.25
CA ALA A 79 -10.11 -27.82 5.42
C ALA A 79 -10.53 -26.95 6.61
N LEU A 80 -9.72 -25.93 6.91
CA LEU A 80 -10.01 -24.96 7.98
C LEU A 80 -11.26 -24.12 7.70
N LEU A 81 -11.51 -23.74 6.44
CA LEU A 81 -12.74 -23.04 6.06
C LEU A 81 -13.99 -23.89 6.31
N GLY A 82 -13.92 -25.22 6.05
CA GLY A 82 -14.98 -26.16 6.37
C GLY A 82 -15.28 -26.24 7.87
N GLU A 83 -14.26 -26.17 8.72
CA GLU A 83 -14.42 -26.14 10.19
C GLU A 83 -14.98 -24.79 10.69
N LEU A 84 -14.54 -23.68 10.09
CA LEU A 84 -14.96 -22.34 10.50
C LEU A 84 -16.38 -22.00 10.06
N GLY A 85 -16.87 -22.54 8.95
CA GLY A 85 -18.19 -22.26 8.40
C GLY A 85 -18.41 -20.76 8.13
N PRO A 86 -17.62 -20.11 7.24
CA PRO A 86 -17.74 -18.68 6.97
C PRO A 86 -19.01 -18.36 6.19
N ASP A 87 -19.54 -17.16 6.41
CA ASP A 87 -20.57 -16.56 5.53
C ASP A 87 -19.90 -15.93 4.28
N ALA A 88 -18.68 -15.42 4.43
CA ALA A 88 -17.94 -14.79 3.34
C ALA A 88 -16.43 -14.98 3.50
N ILE A 89 -15.73 -15.03 2.35
CA ILE A 89 -14.26 -15.15 2.27
C ILE A 89 -13.70 -13.98 1.48
N GLU A 90 -12.73 -13.28 2.08
CA GLU A 90 -11.92 -12.25 1.44
C GLU A 90 -10.52 -12.80 1.17
N VAL A 91 -10.09 -12.84 -0.08
CA VAL A 91 -8.82 -13.44 -0.51
C VAL A 91 -7.88 -12.36 -1.04
N SER A 92 -6.75 -12.19 -0.40
CA SER A 92 -5.69 -11.24 -0.80
C SER A 92 -4.56 -11.92 -1.59
N ASP A 93 -4.87 -12.92 -2.40
CA ASP A 93 -3.93 -13.63 -3.28
C ASP A 93 -4.65 -14.20 -4.50
N ARG A 94 -4.41 -13.59 -5.66
CA ARG A 94 -5.04 -14.00 -6.92
C ARG A 94 -4.37 -15.18 -7.62
N LEU A 95 -3.18 -15.60 -7.19
CA LEU A 95 -2.38 -16.61 -7.89
C LEU A 95 -2.48 -17.97 -7.23
N THR A 96 -2.06 -18.07 -5.96
CA THR A 96 -1.91 -19.36 -5.28
C THR A 96 -3.18 -19.85 -4.60
N LEU A 97 -4.12 -18.95 -4.29
CA LEU A 97 -5.39 -19.24 -3.62
C LEU A 97 -6.63 -19.17 -4.53
N ARG A 98 -6.43 -19.18 -5.83
CA ARG A 98 -7.51 -19.07 -6.84
C ARG A 98 -8.62 -20.11 -6.68
N SER A 99 -8.32 -21.30 -6.16
CA SER A 99 -9.29 -22.38 -5.94
C SER A 99 -10.29 -22.11 -4.81
N LEU A 100 -10.07 -21.06 -4.00
CA LEU A 100 -11.00 -20.69 -2.94
C LEU A 100 -12.32 -20.13 -3.48
N GLY A 101 -12.32 -19.47 -4.63
CA GLY A 101 -13.54 -19.04 -5.30
C GLY A 101 -14.47 -20.22 -5.64
N PRO A 102 -14.02 -21.22 -6.44
CA PRO A 102 -14.79 -22.44 -6.69
C PRO A 102 -15.18 -23.22 -5.44
N TRP A 103 -14.37 -23.18 -4.38
CA TRP A 103 -14.72 -23.79 -3.10
C TRP A 103 -15.94 -23.08 -2.48
N GLY A 104 -15.90 -21.74 -2.37
CA GLY A 104 -17.00 -20.94 -1.82
C GLY A 104 -18.29 -21.16 -2.58
N ARG A 105 -18.26 -21.17 -3.91
CA ARG A 105 -19.42 -21.43 -4.76
C ARG A 105 -20.10 -22.77 -4.46
N ARG A 106 -19.29 -23.84 -4.22
CA ARG A 106 -19.82 -25.17 -3.88
C ARG A 106 -20.43 -25.25 -2.48
N HIS A 107 -20.00 -24.39 -1.57
CA HIS A 107 -20.44 -24.37 -0.17
C HIS A 107 -21.43 -23.25 0.13
N GLY A 108 -21.86 -22.48 -0.86
CA GLY A 108 -22.78 -21.39 -0.65
C GLY A 108 -22.17 -20.18 0.08
N VAL A 109 -20.84 -20.01 0.04
CA VAL A 109 -20.09 -18.95 0.72
C VAL A 109 -19.69 -17.85 -0.26
N ALA A 110 -19.96 -16.59 0.07
CA ALA A 110 -19.56 -15.45 -0.74
C ALA A 110 -18.03 -15.34 -0.83
N THR A 111 -17.50 -15.06 -2.02
CA THR A 111 -16.04 -15.00 -2.25
C THR A 111 -15.63 -13.73 -2.95
N VAL A 112 -14.74 -12.98 -2.34
CA VAL A 112 -14.18 -11.74 -2.90
C VAL A 112 -12.67 -11.85 -2.99
N MET A 113 -12.11 -11.52 -4.16
CA MET A 113 -10.66 -11.38 -4.33
C MET A 113 -10.27 -9.91 -4.30
N VAL A 114 -9.35 -9.54 -3.42
CA VAL A 114 -8.82 -8.17 -3.33
C VAL A 114 -7.52 -8.05 -4.11
N SER A 115 -7.53 -7.19 -5.13
CA SER A 115 -6.38 -6.92 -5.98
C SER A 115 -5.49 -5.84 -5.36
N HIS A 116 -4.44 -6.25 -4.66
CA HIS A 116 -3.46 -5.32 -4.07
C HIS A 116 -2.37 -4.88 -5.04
N GLU A 117 -2.21 -5.57 -6.18
CA GLU A 117 -1.14 -5.33 -7.14
C GLU A 117 -1.65 -5.48 -8.57
N ARG A 118 -1.04 -4.79 -9.52
CA ARG A 118 -1.28 -5.01 -10.95
C ARG A 118 -0.39 -6.15 -11.45
N LEU A 119 -1.02 -7.18 -12.00
CA LEU A 119 -0.31 -8.37 -12.47
C LEU A 119 0.50 -8.07 -13.73
N ASP A 120 -0.02 -7.25 -14.64
CA ASP A 120 0.70 -6.84 -15.86
C ASP A 120 2.01 -6.10 -15.54
N ARG A 121 2.04 -5.31 -14.44
CA ARG A 121 3.24 -4.60 -13.97
C ARG A 121 4.21 -5.52 -13.24
N LEU A 122 3.68 -6.47 -12.47
CA LEU A 122 4.51 -7.45 -11.77
C LEU A 122 5.23 -8.37 -12.75
N VAL A 123 4.50 -8.95 -13.69
CA VAL A 123 5.05 -9.84 -14.73
C VAL A 123 5.95 -9.09 -15.71
N GLY A 124 5.64 -7.81 -15.97
CA GLY A 124 6.45 -6.91 -16.81
C GLY A 124 7.85 -6.59 -16.26
N GLN A 125 8.16 -6.98 -15.01
CA GLN A 125 9.54 -6.90 -14.50
C GLN A 125 10.47 -7.99 -15.09
N VAL A 126 9.89 -9.07 -15.62
CA VAL A 126 10.63 -10.22 -16.14
C VAL A 126 10.31 -10.56 -17.60
N LEU A 127 9.15 -10.13 -18.12
CA LEU A 127 8.72 -10.37 -19.49
C LEU A 127 8.58 -9.05 -20.28
N PRO A 128 8.72 -9.09 -21.62
CA PRO A 128 8.35 -7.97 -22.48
C PRO A 128 6.88 -7.55 -22.25
N ARG A 129 6.60 -6.25 -22.40
CA ARG A 129 5.30 -5.65 -22.06
C ARG A 129 4.10 -6.36 -22.69
N SER A 130 4.16 -6.71 -23.97
CA SER A 130 3.07 -7.41 -24.67
C SER A 130 2.80 -8.79 -24.08
N ALA A 131 3.86 -9.57 -23.80
CA ALA A 131 3.74 -10.88 -23.17
C ALA A 131 3.22 -10.78 -21.73
N ALA A 132 3.69 -9.80 -20.97
CA ALA A 132 3.23 -9.55 -19.60
C ALA A 132 1.72 -9.23 -19.57
N VAL A 133 1.24 -8.39 -20.47
CA VAL A 133 -0.20 -8.09 -20.61
C VAL A 133 -1.00 -9.34 -20.94
N MET A 134 -0.55 -10.14 -21.92
CA MET A 134 -1.24 -11.37 -22.31
C MET A 134 -1.34 -12.39 -21.16
N VAL A 135 -0.26 -12.58 -20.42
CA VAL A 135 -0.24 -13.47 -19.25
C VAL A 135 -1.15 -12.94 -18.14
N ALA A 136 -1.08 -11.63 -17.87
CA ALA A 136 -1.94 -11.00 -16.87
C ALA A 136 -3.43 -11.11 -17.24
N ASP A 137 -3.79 -10.85 -18.50
CA ASP A 137 -5.16 -10.93 -18.98
C ASP A 137 -5.73 -12.34 -18.86
N PHE A 138 -4.92 -13.35 -19.23
CA PHE A 138 -5.32 -14.75 -19.06
C PHE A 138 -5.56 -15.11 -17.58
N ALA A 139 -4.67 -14.69 -16.69
CA ALA A 139 -4.81 -14.93 -15.27
C ALA A 139 -6.00 -14.18 -14.67
N ASN A 140 -6.21 -12.92 -15.08
CA ASN A 140 -7.31 -12.09 -14.59
C ASN A 140 -8.68 -12.58 -15.05
N ARG A 141 -8.83 -13.06 -16.30
CA ARG A 141 -10.07 -13.73 -16.75
C ARG A 141 -10.42 -14.91 -15.87
N ARG A 142 -9.44 -15.75 -15.53
CA ARG A 142 -9.65 -16.88 -14.61
C ARG A 142 -10.00 -16.42 -13.19
N THR A 143 -9.39 -15.34 -12.72
CA THR A 143 -9.69 -14.79 -11.41
C THR A 143 -11.13 -14.26 -11.37
N ALA A 144 -11.52 -13.41 -12.33
CA ALA A 144 -12.88 -12.87 -12.42
C ALA A 144 -13.93 -14.00 -12.53
N ALA A 145 -13.66 -15.05 -13.34
CA ALA A 145 -14.58 -16.19 -13.47
C ALA A 145 -14.69 -17.06 -12.21
N ASN A 146 -13.70 -17.04 -11.33
CA ASN A 146 -13.68 -17.90 -10.16
C ASN A 146 -14.28 -17.27 -8.90
N TYR A 147 -14.21 -15.96 -8.73
CA TYR A 147 -14.72 -15.24 -7.57
C TYR A 147 -16.07 -14.57 -7.89
N ASP A 148 -16.90 -14.42 -6.87
CA ASP A 148 -18.19 -13.72 -7.02
C ASP A 148 -17.95 -12.23 -7.31
N ALA A 149 -16.91 -11.63 -6.68
CA ALA A 149 -16.45 -10.28 -7.00
C ALA A 149 -14.93 -10.15 -6.90
N VAL A 150 -14.41 -9.17 -7.65
CA VAL A 150 -13.03 -8.68 -7.56
C VAL A 150 -13.08 -7.26 -7.03
N VAL A 151 -12.32 -6.96 -6.00
CA VAL A 151 -12.18 -5.60 -5.47
C VAL A 151 -10.83 -5.04 -5.85
N CYS A 152 -10.83 -3.89 -6.52
CA CYS A 152 -9.67 -3.06 -6.80
C CYS A 152 -9.65 -1.86 -5.87
N THR A 153 -8.47 -1.41 -5.45
CA THR A 153 -8.35 -0.28 -4.52
C THR A 153 -8.40 1.09 -5.20
N THR A 154 -8.22 1.13 -6.53
CA THR A 154 -8.21 2.34 -7.38
C THR A 154 -8.67 2.01 -8.79
N GLY A 155 -9.01 3.04 -9.59
CA GLY A 155 -9.24 2.91 -11.02
C GLY A 155 -8.02 2.38 -11.76
N PHE A 156 -6.81 2.84 -11.39
CA PHE A 156 -5.56 2.31 -11.92
C PHE A 156 -5.41 0.79 -11.73
N ALA A 157 -5.75 0.27 -10.56
CA ALA A 157 -5.72 -1.17 -10.30
C ALA A 157 -6.83 -1.90 -11.07
N ARG A 158 -7.96 -1.24 -11.35
CA ARG A 158 -9.10 -1.78 -12.07
C ARG A 158 -8.86 -1.91 -13.56
N GLU A 159 -8.03 -1.05 -14.18
CA GLU A 159 -7.76 -1.03 -15.62
C GLU A 159 -7.43 -2.41 -16.22
N GLU A 160 -6.72 -3.29 -15.49
CA GLU A 160 -6.38 -4.62 -16.00
C GLU A 160 -7.58 -5.58 -16.06
N PHE A 161 -8.64 -5.33 -15.28
CA PHE A 161 -9.91 -6.07 -15.33
C PHE A 161 -10.88 -5.46 -16.34
N ASP A 162 -10.92 -4.13 -16.47
CA ASP A 162 -11.71 -3.44 -17.51
C ASP A 162 -11.22 -3.83 -18.91
N ARG A 163 -9.90 -3.97 -19.10
CA ARG A 163 -9.29 -4.41 -20.36
C ARG A 163 -9.77 -5.80 -20.81
N ILE A 164 -10.14 -6.67 -19.88
CA ILE A 164 -10.67 -8.01 -20.20
C ILE A 164 -12.20 -8.09 -20.18
N GLY A 165 -12.90 -6.97 -19.95
CA GLY A 165 -14.35 -6.90 -19.91
C GLY A 165 -14.95 -7.60 -18.68
N ALA A 166 -14.26 -7.63 -17.53
CA ALA A 166 -14.79 -8.24 -16.31
C ALA A 166 -15.90 -7.34 -15.70
N GLU A 167 -17.10 -7.90 -15.50
CA GLU A 167 -18.26 -7.14 -15.00
C GLU A 167 -18.38 -7.17 -13.46
N ASN A 168 -17.83 -8.18 -12.80
CA ASN A 168 -17.88 -8.38 -11.35
C ASN A 168 -16.75 -7.66 -10.60
N VAL A 169 -16.42 -6.43 -11.01
CA VAL A 169 -15.32 -5.64 -10.42
C VAL A 169 -15.86 -4.43 -9.68
N ALA A 170 -15.58 -4.35 -8.39
CA ALA A 170 -15.87 -3.18 -7.55
C ALA A 170 -14.58 -2.39 -7.27
N THR A 171 -14.72 -1.08 -7.01
CA THR A 171 -13.61 -0.25 -6.54
C THR A 171 -13.90 0.19 -5.11
N VAL A 172 -13.03 -0.23 -4.18
CA VAL A 172 -13.11 0.14 -2.77
C VAL A 172 -11.75 0.68 -2.33
N PRO A 173 -11.60 2.00 -2.16
CA PRO A 173 -10.36 2.60 -1.72
C PRO A 173 -9.98 2.16 -0.30
N LEU A 174 -8.68 2.02 -0.04
CA LEU A 174 -8.17 1.79 1.31
C LEU A 174 -8.26 3.06 2.15
N GLY A 175 -8.19 2.91 3.47
CA GLY A 175 -8.20 4.00 4.42
C GLY A 175 -6.83 4.35 4.99
N VAL A 176 -6.81 5.41 5.78
CA VAL A 176 -5.69 5.81 6.63
C VAL A 176 -6.17 6.02 8.06
N ASP A 177 -5.29 5.78 9.02
CA ASP A 177 -5.54 6.08 10.43
C ASP A 177 -5.31 7.57 10.71
N LEU A 178 -6.39 8.33 10.72
CA LEU A 178 -6.37 9.80 10.88
C LEU A 178 -5.99 10.26 12.30
N GLU A 179 -6.09 9.39 13.30
CA GLU A 179 -5.66 9.68 14.67
C GLU A 179 -4.16 9.41 14.83
N GLN A 180 -3.67 8.30 14.29
CA GLN A 180 -2.27 7.95 14.27
C GLN A 180 -1.44 8.92 13.43
N PHE A 181 -1.92 9.21 12.19
CA PHE A 181 -1.31 10.13 11.26
C PHE A 181 -2.07 11.46 11.28
N HIS A 182 -1.49 12.45 11.99
CA HIS A 182 -2.17 13.72 12.23
C HIS A 182 -1.15 14.88 12.22
N PRO A 183 -1.51 16.07 11.72
CA PRO A 183 -0.62 17.24 11.72
C PRO A 183 -0.08 17.63 13.11
N ARG A 184 -0.82 17.34 14.20
CA ARG A 184 -0.37 17.56 15.59
C ARG A 184 0.91 16.80 15.96
N ARG A 185 1.30 15.80 15.19
CA ARG A 185 2.56 15.04 15.36
C ARG A 185 3.79 15.82 14.87
N ARG A 186 3.61 16.97 14.26
CA ARG A 186 4.73 17.80 13.80
C ARG A 186 5.62 18.20 14.98
N SER A 187 6.93 18.02 14.81
CA SER A 187 7.92 18.26 15.86
C SER A 187 9.13 19.00 15.29
N ALA A 188 9.39 20.19 15.81
CA ALA A 188 10.59 20.96 15.50
C ALA A 188 11.87 20.20 15.89
N GLN A 189 11.86 19.49 17.03
CA GLN A 189 12.97 18.64 17.46
C GLN A 189 13.21 17.46 16.50
N MET A 190 12.16 16.84 15.96
CA MET A 190 12.32 15.79 14.97
C MET A 190 12.88 16.36 13.66
N ARG A 191 12.38 17.50 13.20
CA ARG A 191 12.85 18.18 12.00
C ARG A 191 14.33 18.58 12.10
N SER A 192 14.76 19.16 13.24
CA SER A 192 16.13 19.65 13.43
C SER A 192 17.21 18.56 13.40
N ARG A 193 16.82 17.28 13.47
CA ARG A 193 17.75 16.15 13.29
C ARG A 193 18.29 16.07 11.85
N TRP A 194 17.56 16.59 10.87
CA TRP A 194 17.91 16.41 9.45
C TRP A 194 17.98 17.71 8.65
N ALA A 195 17.25 18.75 9.07
CA ALA A 195 17.19 20.00 8.33
C ALA A 195 17.19 21.22 9.26
N ALA A 196 17.90 22.27 8.85
CA ALA A 196 17.77 23.59 9.47
C ALA A 196 16.41 24.22 9.14
N PRO A 197 15.97 25.25 9.87
CA PRO A 197 14.63 25.85 9.68
C PRO A 197 14.35 26.31 8.25
N GLN A 198 15.35 26.86 7.56
CA GLN A 198 15.23 27.40 6.19
C GLN A 198 15.33 26.32 5.09
N GLN A 199 15.80 25.11 5.41
CA GLN A 199 15.97 24.03 4.46
C GLN A 199 14.66 23.32 4.18
N THR A 200 14.43 22.88 2.94
CA THR A 200 13.29 22.04 2.58
C THR A 200 13.55 20.60 2.99
N LEU A 201 12.72 20.03 3.87
CA LEU A 201 12.82 18.63 4.29
C LEU A 201 11.88 17.76 3.48
N LEU A 202 12.46 16.89 2.67
CA LEU A 202 11.75 15.86 1.91
C LEU A 202 11.78 14.53 2.67
N VAL A 203 10.73 13.71 2.49
CA VAL A 203 10.68 12.35 3.04
C VAL A 203 10.29 11.34 1.95
N HIS A 204 11.04 10.23 1.88
CA HIS A 204 10.63 9.03 1.15
C HIS A 204 10.36 7.93 2.16
N CYS A 205 9.12 7.43 2.23
CA CYS A 205 8.73 6.39 3.19
C CYS A 205 8.27 5.14 2.44
N GLY A 206 8.96 4.02 2.65
CA GLY A 206 8.59 2.75 2.03
C GLY A 206 9.70 1.72 2.00
N ARG A 207 9.37 0.54 1.46
CA ARG A 207 10.36 -0.53 1.24
C ARG A 207 11.38 -0.10 0.17
N LEU A 208 12.65 -0.35 0.42
CA LEU A 208 13.72 -0.03 -0.53
C LEU A 208 13.88 -1.17 -1.55
N SER A 209 12.92 -1.28 -2.45
CA SER A 209 12.80 -2.28 -3.50
C SER A 209 12.66 -1.62 -4.88
N VAL A 210 12.79 -2.40 -5.94
CA VAL A 210 12.85 -1.90 -7.31
C VAL A 210 11.59 -1.11 -7.66
N GLU A 211 10.41 -1.60 -7.30
CA GLU A 211 9.11 -1.02 -7.63
C GLU A 211 8.84 0.34 -6.96
N LYS A 212 9.54 0.65 -5.84
CA LYS A 212 9.38 1.92 -5.13
C LYS A 212 10.23 3.07 -5.71
N HIS A 213 11.20 2.75 -6.55
CA HIS A 213 12.05 3.73 -7.23
C HIS A 213 12.67 4.80 -6.31
N ALA A 214 13.09 4.43 -5.10
CA ALA A 214 13.69 5.36 -4.12
C ALA A 214 14.93 6.11 -4.68
N HIS A 215 15.63 5.54 -5.68
CA HIS A 215 16.72 6.20 -6.37
C HIS A 215 16.32 7.54 -6.99
N ARG A 216 15.08 7.66 -7.52
CA ARG A 216 14.58 8.93 -8.08
C ARG A 216 14.42 10.01 -7.02
N SER A 217 14.05 9.64 -5.78
CA SER A 217 14.01 10.60 -4.67
C SER A 217 15.41 11.15 -4.35
N ILE A 218 16.45 10.32 -4.47
CA ILE A 218 17.84 10.75 -4.29
C ILE A 218 18.27 11.67 -5.43
N ASP A 219 18.03 11.27 -6.68
CA ASP A 219 18.37 12.08 -7.86
C ASP A 219 17.62 13.42 -7.85
N THR A 220 16.42 13.47 -7.27
CA THR A 220 15.65 14.71 -7.08
C THR A 220 16.40 15.72 -6.19
N ILE A 221 17.15 15.24 -5.17
CA ILE A 221 17.96 16.13 -4.33
C ILE A 221 19.07 16.82 -5.13
N ALA A 222 19.73 16.09 -6.03
CA ALA A 222 20.73 16.69 -6.91
C ALA A 222 20.09 17.77 -7.82
N ALA A 223 18.98 17.45 -8.48
CA ALA A 223 18.26 18.37 -9.34
C ALA A 223 17.72 19.63 -8.61
N LEU A 224 17.27 19.49 -7.36
CA LEU A 224 16.85 20.64 -6.54
C LEU A 224 18.03 21.56 -6.20
N ARG A 225 19.17 20.98 -5.82
CA ARG A 225 20.38 21.74 -5.54
C ARG A 225 20.89 22.50 -6.77
N ASP A 226 20.89 21.86 -7.94
CA ASP A 226 21.26 22.48 -9.21
C ASP A 226 20.32 23.66 -9.55
N SER A 227 19.08 23.62 -9.07
CA SER A 227 18.08 24.68 -9.20
C SER A 227 18.12 25.72 -8.06
N GLY A 228 19.11 25.66 -7.15
CA GLY A 228 19.28 26.59 -6.05
C GLY A 228 18.37 26.34 -4.84
N VAL A 229 17.67 25.21 -4.77
CA VAL A 229 16.83 24.85 -3.63
C VAL A 229 17.65 24.04 -2.61
N ASP A 230 17.84 24.61 -1.42
CA ASP A 230 18.51 23.88 -0.31
C ASP A 230 17.55 22.86 0.32
N ALA A 231 17.62 21.63 -0.20
CA ALA A 231 16.77 20.53 0.21
C ALA A 231 17.55 19.38 0.86
N ARG A 232 16.90 18.70 1.77
CA ARG A 232 17.37 17.48 2.44
C ARG A 232 16.35 16.36 2.30
N LEU A 233 16.83 15.12 2.23
CA LEU A 233 15.96 13.94 2.12
C LEU A 233 16.17 13.00 3.30
N VAL A 234 15.07 12.57 3.91
CA VAL A 234 15.05 11.45 4.85
C VAL A 234 14.38 10.25 4.17
N VAL A 235 15.12 9.15 4.09
CA VAL A 235 14.65 7.87 3.56
C VAL A 235 14.28 6.95 4.71
N VAL A 236 12.98 6.71 4.90
CA VAL A 236 12.42 5.88 5.96
C VAL A 236 12.05 4.52 5.40
N GLY A 237 12.76 3.49 5.80
CA GLY A 237 12.50 2.13 5.36
C GLY A 237 13.75 1.29 5.18
N GLU A 238 13.52 0.04 4.86
CA GLU A 238 14.56 -0.97 4.65
C GLU A 238 14.26 -1.79 3.40
N GLY A 239 15.26 -2.42 2.79
CA GLY A 239 15.06 -3.28 1.64
C GLY A 239 16.34 -3.65 0.91
N PRO A 240 16.23 -4.52 -0.11
CA PRO A 240 17.39 -5.08 -0.81
C PRO A 240 18.24 -4.04 -1.54
N LEU A 241 17.69 -2.86 -1.86
CA LEU A 241 18.42 -1.81 -2.56
C LEU A 241 19.18 -0.85 -1.64
N ARG A 242 19.07 -0.98 -0.31
CA ARG A 242 19.65 -0.01 0.65
C ARG A 242 21.11 0.33 0.35
N ALA A 243 21.99 -0.66 0.29
CA ALA A 243 23.41 -0.43 0.08
C ALA A 243 23.73 0.27 -1.28
N ARG A 244 22.93 -0.01 -2.32
CA ARG A 244 23.03 0.66 -3.62
C ARG A 244 22.60 2.13 -3.52
N LEU A 245 21.50 2.39 -2.83
CA LEU A 245 20.95 3.74 -2.64
C LEU A 245 21.86 4.61 -1.76
N GLU A 246 22.48 4.04 -0.73
CA GLU A 246 23.48 4.74 0.10
C GLU A 246 24.71 5.16 -0.74
N ARG A 247 25.20 4.27 -1.63
CA ARG A 247 26.28 4.64 -2.56
C ARG A 247 25.87 5.75 -3.52
N GLN A 248 24.64 5.67 -4.08
CA GLN A 248 24.10 6.71 -4.97
C GLN A 248 23.96 8.06 -4.25
N ALA A 249 23.60 8.05 -2.99
CA ALA A 249 23.44 9.23 -2.16
C ALA A 249 24.77 9.88 -1.74
N GLY A 250 25.91 9.26 -2.05
CA GLY A 250 27.22 9.77 -1.63
C GLY A 250 27.42 11.24 -2.00
N GLY A 251 27.75 12.08 -1.00
CA GLY A 251 27.93 13.54 -1.17
C GLY A 251 26.63 14.36 -1.23
N LEU A 252 25.46 13.73 -1.24
CA LEU A 252 24.17 14.41 -1.19
C LEU A 252 23.63 14.46 0.25
N PRO A 253 22.82 15.47 0.61
CA PRO A 253 22.21 15.61 1.93
C PRO A 253 21.02 14.64 2.12
N VAL A 254 21.30 13.34 2.14
CA VAL A 254 20.34 12.24 2.28
C VAL A 254 20.66 11.44 3.53
N ALA A 255 19.65 11.22 4.39
CA ALA A 255 19.74 10.41 5.58
C ALA A 255 18.88 9.17 5.46
N PHE A 256 19.40 8.01 5.85
CA PHE A 256 18.68 6.73 5.88
C PHE A 256 18.41 6.32 7.32
N THR A 257 17.14 6.15 7.70
CA THR A 257 16.76 5.77 9.06
C THR A 257 16.73 4.25 9.28
N GLY A 258 16.66 3.47 8.19
CA GLY A 258 16.30 2.06 8.27
C GLY A 258 14.80 1.84 8.55
N TYR A 259 14.44 0.59 8.89
CA TYR A 259 13.07 0.23 9.25
C TYR A 259 12.70 0.80 10.63
N ILE A 260 11.61 1.54 10.69
CA ILE A 260 11.05 2.08 11.93
C ILE A 260 9.77 1.30 12.25
N GLY A 261 9.80 0.50 13.32
CA GLY A 261 8.64 -0.29 13.76
C GLY A 261 7.59 0.52 14.53
N CYS A 262 7.97 1.64 15.12
CA CYS A 262 7.08 2.52 15.87
C CYS A 262 6.33 3.46 14.93
N ARG A 263 5.02 3.25 14.80
CA ARG A 263 4.14 4.05 13.92
C ARG A 263 4.08 5.53 14.33
N ASP A 264 4.16 5.84 15.64
CA ASP A 264 4.20 7.22 16.14
C ASP A 264 5.44 7.96 15.65
N THR A 265 6.60 7.29 15.63
CA THR A 265 7.83 7.86 15.10
C THR A 265 7.71 8.13 13.60
N VAL A 266 7.14 7.20 12.84
CA VAL A 266 6.89 7.40 11.39
C VAL A 266 5.96 8.59 11.17
N ALA A 267 4.84 8.67 11.91
CA ALA A 267 3.90 9.78 11.83
C ALA A 267 4.57 11.13 12.16
N THR A 268 5.44 11.15 13.17
CA THR A 268 6.19 12.37 13.55
C THR A 268 7.15 12.80 12.45
N ILE A 269 7.84 11.86 11.79
CA ILE A 269 8.73 12.17 10.66
C ILE A 269 7.92 12.72 9.49
N LEU A 270 6.84 12.03 9.12
CA LEU A 270 5.96 12.47 8.02
C LEU A 270 5.39 13.87 8.29
N ALA A 271 4.85 14.12 9.48
CA ALA A 271 4.29 15.42 9.86
C ALA A 271 5.33 16.55 9.86
N SER A 272 6.60 16.23 10.13
CA SER A 272 7.70 17.20 10.22
C SER A 272 8.35 17.53 8.88
N ALA A 273 8.06 16.76 7.82
CA ALA A 273 8.54 17.02 6.48
C ALA A 273 7.72 18.12 5.77
N ASP A 274 8.30 18.69 4.71
CA ASP A 274 7.65 19.69 3.86
C ASP A 274 6.94 19.06 2.66
N VAL A 275 7.51 17.98 2.11
CA VAL A 275 6.96 17.21 0.98
C VAL A 275 7.33 15.73 1.12
N ALA A 276 6.38 14.85 0.86
CA ALA A 276 6.62 13.41 0.72
C ALA A 276 6.85 13.05 -0.75
N LEU A 277 7.84 12.18 -1.02
CA LEU A 277 8.14 11.68 -2.36
C LEU A 277 7.71 10.23 -2.50
N ALA A 278 6.87 9.93 -3.50
CA ALA A 278 6.46 8.58 -3.87
C ALA A 278 6.61 8.36 -5.39
N PRO A 279 7.86 8.25 -5.90
CA PRO A 279 8.17 8.22 -7.32
C PRO A 279 7.94 6.84 -7.98
N GLY A 280 7.41 5.86 -7.25
CA GLY A 280 7.12 4.52 -7.76
C GLY A 280 5.99 4.54 -8.79
N PRO A 281 6.24 4.13 -10.07
CA PRO A 281 5.26 4.24 -11.15
C PRO A 281 4.18 3.15 -11.13
N HIS A 282 4.27 2.20 -10.22
CA HIS A 282 3.42 1.01 -10.16
C HIS A 282 2.69 0.84 -8.82
N GLU A 283 2.65 1.92 -8.03
CA GLU A 283 1.83 1.92 -6.81
C GLU A 283 0.35 1.73 -7.17
N THR A 284 -0.28 0.77 -6.52
CA THR A 284 -1.72 0.47 -6.72
C THR A 284 -2.63 1.21 -5.76
N PHE A 285 -2.07 1.73 -4.65
CA PHE A 285 -2.76 2.63 -3.73
C PHE A 285 -1.80 3.62 -3.07
N GLY A 286 -0.70 3.15 -2.46
CA GLY A 286 0.35 3.97 -1.89
C GLY A 286 0.04 4.52 -0.49
N LEU A 287 -0.24 3.65 0.45
CA LEU A 287 -0.56 4.01 1.85
C LEU A 287 0.42 5.01 2.46
N ALA A 288 1.73 4.91 2.18
CA ALA A 288 2.71 5.82 2.75
C ALA A 288 2.52 7.29 2.30
N ALA A 289 2.10 7.51 1.05
CA ALA A 289 1.76 8.86 0.58
C ALA A 289 0.46 9.36 1.23
N LEU A 290 -0.55 8.50 1.38
CA LEU A 290 -1.78 8.85 2.07
C LEU A 290 -1.54 9.13 3.56
N GLU A 291 -0.64 8.39 4.22
CA GLU A 291 -0.20 8.64 5.60
C GLU A 291 0.50 10.00 5.73
N ALA A 292 1.29 10.40 4.72
CA ALA A 292 1.88 11.74 4.67
C ALA A 292 0.82 12.83 4.51
N LEU A 293 -0.15 12.65 3.61
CA LEU A 293 -1.29 13.57 3.46
C LEU A 293 -2.07 13.71 4.78
N ALA A 294 -2.33 12.59 5.46
CA ALA A 294 -3.00 12.59 6.76
C ALA A 294 -2.23 13.37 7.84
N CYS A 295 -0.90 13.39 7.75
CA CYS A 295 -0.02 14.22 8.58
C CYS A 295 0.02 15.70 8.14
N GLY A 296 -0.74 16.09 7.13
CA GLY A 296 -0.71 17.43 6.54
C GLY A 296 0.53 17.68 5.68
N THR A 297 1.21 16.65 5.23
CA THR A 297 2.40 16.79 4.36
C THR A 297 2.01 16.47 2.93
N PRO A 298 2.06 17.46 2.01
CA PRO A 298 1.74 17.25 0.61
C PRO A 298 2.70 16.25 -0.03
N ALA A 299 2.23 15.56 -1.07
CA ALA A 299 3.02 14.54 -1.74
C ALA A 299 3.33 14.90 -3.20
N VAL A 300 4.53 14.53 -3.66
CA VAL A 300 4.88 14.47 -5.09
C VAL A 300 5.00 13.01 -5.50
N VAL A 301 4.18 12.62 -6.48
CA VAL A 301 4.00 11.21 -6.86
C VAL A 301 4.22 11.01 -8.36
N SER A 302 4.46 9.77 -8.75
CA SER A 302 4.53 9.41 -10.17
C SER A 302 3.16 9.59 -10.84
N ARG A 303 3.11 10.27 -11.98
CA ARG A 303 1.90 10.44 -12.82
C ARG A 303 1.32 9.11 -13.30
N THR A 304 2.15 8.08 -13.41
CA THR A 304 1.76 6.75 -13.92
C THR A 304 1.44 5.75 -12.82
N SER A 305 1.14 6.22 -11.61
CA SER A 305 0.73 5.39 -10.48
C SER A 305 -0.70 5.72 -10.05
N ALA A 306 -1.32 4.83 -9.27
CA ALA A 306 -2.63 5.08 -8.67
C ALA A 306 -2.67 6.32 -7.76
N LEU A 307 -1.51 6.75 -7.25
CA LEU A 307 -1.42 7.94 -6.41
C LEU A 307 -1.85 9.23 -7.13
N ALA A 308 -1.78 9.25 -8.48
CA ALA A 308 -2.30 10.36 -9.27
C ALA A 308 -3.81 10.54 -9.14
N GLU A 309 -4.56 9.46 -8.86
CA GLU A 309 -6.01 9.52 -8.60
C GLU A 309 -6.32 9.96 -7.15
N ILE A 310 -5.39 9.69 -6.23
CA ILE A 310 -5.55 10.03 -4.82
C ILE A 310 -5.30 11.51 -4.59
N LEU A 311 -4.36 12.12 -5.31
CA LEU A 311 -4.05 13.54 -5.15
C LEU A 311 -5.09 14.46 -5.81
N THR A 312 -5.24 15.64 -5.21
CA THR A 312 -5.80 16.82 -5.87
C THR A 312 -4.66 17.81 -6.18
N CYS A 313 -4.92 18.80 -7.04
CA CYS A 313 -3.93 19.84 -7.37
C CYS A 313 -3.43 20.59 -6.12
N ASP A 314 -4.24 20.69 -5.05
CA ASP A 314 -3.89 21.41 -3.83
C ASP A 314 -3.18 20.54 -2.79
N SER A 315 -3.43 19.21 -2.79
CA SER A 315 -2.85 18.28 -1.82
C SER A 315 -1.45 17.78 -2.20
N GLY A 316 -0.99 18.10 -3.41
CA GLY A 316 0.33 17.67 -3.89
C GLY A 316 0.55 17.98 -5.36
N ALA A 317 1.39 17.18 -6.02
CA ALA A 317 1.61 17.26 -7.45
C ALA A 317 1.98 15.89 -8.04
N THR A 318 1.65 15.69 -9.31
CA THR A 318 2.13 14.55 -10.10
C THR A 318 3.33 14.96 -10.95
N ALA A 319 4.28 14.04 -11.12
CA ALA A 319 5.45 14.27 -11.94
C ALA A 319 5.71 13.10 -12.90
N ASP A 320 6.35 13.39 -14.01
CA ASP A 320 6.93 12.36 -14.86
C ASP A 320 8.09 11.65 -14.14
N ASN A 321 8.45 10.48 -14.64
CA ASN A 321 9.33 9.55 -13.94
C ASN A 321 10.83 9.90 -14.05
N ASP A 322 11.18 11.19 -14.06
CA ASP A 322 12.55 11.71 -14.04
C ASP A 322 12.77 12.69 -12.88
N ALA A 323 14.02 12.82 -12.46
CA ALA A 323 14.40 13.63 -11.29
C ALA A 323 14.10 15.12 -11.47
N GLY A 324 14.31 15.66 -12.67
CA GLY A 324 14.06 17.06 -12.98
C GLY A 324 12.56 17.40 -12.92
N ALA A 325 11.70 16.53 -13.45
CA ALA A 325 10.24 16.70 -13.35
C ALA A 325 9.77 16.64 -11.90
N ILE A 326 10.30 15.69 -11.11
CA ILE A 326 9.98 15.59 -9.67
C ILE A 326 10.46 16.84 -8.94
N ALA A 327 11.67 17.35 -9.22
CA ALA A 327 12.20 18.56 -8.61
C ALA A 327 11.34 19.80 -8.91
N ARG A 328 10.91 19.98 -10.18
CA ARG A 328 9.96 21.06 -10.55
C ARG A 328 8.63 20.94 -9.80
N ALA A 329 8.10 19.73 -9.67
CA ALA A 329 6.87 19.48 -8.91
C ALA A 329 7.05 19.80 -7.41
N VAL A 330 8.19 19.45 -6.82
CA VAL A 330 8.53 19.83 -5.43
C VAL A 330 8.57 21.35 -5.30
N THR A 331 9.27 22.05 -6.19
CA THR A 331 9.37 23.52 -6.19
C THR A 331 7.99 24.18 -6.30
N SER A 332 7.12 23.67 -7.17
CA SER A 332 5.73 24.12 -7.28
C SER A 332 4.94 23.93 -5.99
N VAL A 333 5.11 22.80 -5.30
CA VAL A 333 4.41 22.51 -4.05
C VAL A 333 4.90 23.42 -2.91
N ILE A 334 6.22 23.57 -2.74
CA ILE A 334 6.79 24.41 -1.67
C ILE A 334 6.56 25.90 -1.89
N GLY A 335 6.39 26.35 -3.13
CA GLY A 335 6.05 27.71 -3.49
C GLY A 335 4.64 28.15 -3.02
N ARG A 336 3.78 27.23 -2.61
CA ARG A 336 2.45 27.54 -2.04
C ARG A 336 2.59 27.87 -0.55
N PRO A 337 1.68 28.71 0.00
CA PRO A 337 1.66 29.00 1.44
C PRO A 337 1.57 27.71 2.27
N GLU A 338 2.47 27.58 3.26
CA GLU A 338 2.56 26.35 4.06
C GLU A 338 1.23 25.95 4.74
N PRO A 339 0.48 26.87 5.38
CA PRO A 339 -0.78 26.51 6.00
C PRO A 339 -1.79 25.93 4.99
N GLN A 340 -1.88 26.51 3.80
CA GLN A 340 -2.80 26.08 2.75
C GLN A 340 -2.44 24.67 2.25
N ARG A 341 -1.18 24.45 1.82
CA ARG A 341 -0.78 23.13 1.29
C ARG A 341 -0.91 22.01 2.32
N ARG A 342 -0.69 22.32 3.62
CA ARG A 342 -0.86 21.35 4.72
C ARG A 342 -2.33 21.04 5.00
N SER A 343 -3.17 22.06 5.02
CA SER A 343 -4.61 21.91 5.21
C SER A 343 -5.22 21.08 4.08
N SER A 344 -4.90 21.41 2.82
CA SER A 344 -5.38 20.69 1.64
C SER A 344 -4.93 19.22 1.62
N ALA A 345 -3.67 18.94 2.03
CA ALA A 345 -3.18 17.58 2.16
C ALA A 345 -3.99 16.80 3.20
N ARG A 346 -4.21 17.37 4.39
CA ARG A 346 -5.01 16.75 5.44
C ARG A 346 -6.46 16.52 5.01
N GLN A 347 -7.11 17.53 4.46
CA GLN A 347 -8.49 17.45 3.98
C GLN A 347 -8.67 16.35 2.95
N ARG A 348 -7.71 16.18 2.02
CA ARG A 348 -7.76 15.09 1.05
C ARG A 348 -7.67 13.72 1.71
N ALA A 349 -6.82 13.55 2.71
CA ALA A 349 -6.69 12.28 3.42
C ALA A 349 -7.95 11.90 4.20
N GLU A 350 -8.72 12.87 4.67
CA GLU A 350 -9.97 12.65 5.43
C GLU A 350 -11.09 12.00 4.59
N GLU A 351 -10.96 12.02 3.27
CA GLU A 351 -11.87 11.30 2.37
C GLU A 351 -11.62 9.77 2.38
N PHE A 352 -10.45 9.32 2.87
CA PHE A 352 -10.02 7.94 2.87
C PHE A 352 -9.94 7.39 4.29
N THR A 353 -11.04 6.87 4.81
CA THR A 353 -11.10 6.32 6.17
C THR A 353 -11.28 4.82 6.16
N TRP A 354 -10.72 4.12 7.17
CA TRP A 354 -10.92 2.68 7.32
C TRP A 354 -12.38 2.28 7.51
N PRO A 355 -13.22 2.99 8.29
CA PRO A 355 -14.65 2.70 8.36
C PRO A 355 -15.35 2.75 6.99
N ARG A 356 -15.00 3.74 6.13
CA ARG A 356 -15.56 3.83 4.77
C ARG A 356 -15.10 2.68 3.88
N SER A 357 -13.81 2.30 3.96
CA SER A 357 -13.29 1.12 3.26
C SER A 357 -13.99 -0.15 3.70
N ALA A 358 -14.16 -0.35 5.01
CA ALA A 358 -14.84 -1.52 5.56
C ALA A 358 -16.31 -1.60 5.14
N ALA A 359 -17.03 -0.48 5.17
CA ALA A 359 -18.41 -0.41 4.69
C ALA A 359 -18.51 -0.83 3.22
N GLY A 360 -17.68 -0.26 2.34
CA GLY A 360 -17.66 -0.63 0.92
C GLY A 360 -17.30 -2.10 0.68
N MET A 361 -16.37 -2.65 1.45
CA MET A 361 -16.04 -4.08 1.38
C MET A 361 -17.20 -4.97 1.84
N LEU A 362 -17.88 -4.61 2.94
CA LEU A 362 -19.04 -5.35 3.44
C LEU A 362 -20.21 -5.30 2.47
N ASP A 363 -20.41 -4.19 1.77
CA ASP A 363 -21.42 -4.09 0.71
C ASP A 363 -21.14 -5.10 -0.42
N VAL A 364 -19.88 -5.20 -0.86
CA VAL A 364 -19.47 -6.19 -1.87
C VAL A 364 -19.64 -7.63 -1.37
N LEU A 365 -19.31 -7.90 -0.09
CA LEU A 365 -19.45 -9.24 0.52
C LEU A 365 -20.91 -9.66 0.70
N ARG A 366 -21.85 -8.71 0.76
CA ARG A 366 -23.31 -8.94 0.91
C ARG A 366 -24.06 -8.95 -0.42
N ALA A 367 -23.49 -8.41 -1.49
CA ALA A 367 -24.16 -8.20 -2.79
C ALA A 367 -24.42 -9.49 -3.59
N ARG A 368 -24.43 -10.65 -2.92
CA ARG A 368 -24.64 -11.96 -3.51
C ARG A 368 -26.13 -12.33 -3.65
#